data_2566e43dde8efb2c384015f52d22f371
#
_entry.id   2566e43dde8efb2c384015f52d22f371
#
_cell.length_a   1.000
_cell.length_b   1.000
_cell.length_c   1.000
_cell.angle_alpha   90.00
_cell.angle_beta   90.00
_cell.angle_gamma   90.00
#
_symmetry.space_group_name_H-M   'P 1'
#
loop_
_entity.id
_entity.type
_entity.pdbx_description
1 polymer ?
#
loop_
_entity_poly.entity_id
_entity_poly.type
_entity_poly.pdbx_seq_one_letter_code
_entity_poly.pdbx_strand_id
1 'polypeptide(L)'
;MKLKKLLKSGIALGLCLGLAACSGGGASSNTSGESSKAVESVDSKEAKDGASGKEIELKIPTYLAGENVGATFFLPQVERFNEKYAGKYKVVVEEVVQDSYAEKIKQLAGQNKLPTLVHSPGSGGIDTQWFKQVILDNDMAYDLTDFAKEYPDVSSSWIEGSKEFCTVDGKIICNPLIVLRPIGLYYNESLYKPEKDIRDMSMDEFISGLGDNKLAFMTSENAWTSSLMLAALIANEEGGVELLNNNTSEKLWDYNTPVMVNAVGKLQKLLQNNASSNTVGAAYADAANAFMSNNAALICNGSWMASEFNEEAKDKWSNGFDGKDVKTTIYPGNVALANPKAYGDFWISNAASDEQKEAAKAFLAFRGSKEEIEAYILAEGGNAPNIEHSEDFLNKLKENNILYQLDQSMNADTKFVATLGDILPASVADTEFGKLLPKLIDNSLTPEQFCAELTKKAQEAKQ
;
A
#
# COMPACT_ATOMS: atom_id res chain seq x y z
N MET A 1 -30.45 21.23 -46.58
CA MET A 1 -30.29 22.69 -46.82
C MET A 1 -29.16 23.20 -45.94
N LYS A 2 -28.06 23.58 -46.61
CA LYS A 2 -26.99 24.53 -46.24
C LYS A 2 -26.36 24.38 -44.84
N LEU A 3 -25.13 23.84 -44.66
CA LEU A 3 -23.78 24.28 -45.13
C LEU A 3 -23.30 25.60 -44.51
N LYS A 4 -22.21 25.54 -43.84
CA LYS A 4 -20.91 26.27 -44.01
C LYS A 4 -20.24 26.50 -42.69
N LYS A 5 -19.06 26.02 -42.45
CA LYS A 5 -17.70 26.41 -42.88
C LYS A 5 -17.11 27.43 -41.89
N LEU A 6 -15.97 27.18 -41.35
CA LEU A 6 -14.53 27.24 -41.62
C LEU A 6 -13.92 28.27 -40.68
N LEU A 7 -12.76 28.31 -40.19
CA LEU A 7 -11.36 28.20 -40.62
C LEU A 7 -10.48 28.25 -39.38
N LYS A 8 -9.48 27.43 -39.19
CA LYS A 8 -8.08 27.52 -39.65
C LYS A 8 -7.21 28.60 -39.00
N SER A 9 -6.10 28.15 -38.52
CA SER A 9 -4.71 28.63 -38.58
C SER A 9 -4.23 29.29 -37.30
N GLY A 10 -3.02 29.12 -36.84
CA GLY A 10 -1.78 28.63 -37.48
C GLY A 10 -0.61 28.63 -36.51
N ILE A 11 0.37 28.01 -36.97
CA ILE A 11 1.72 27.77 -36.52
C ILE A 11 2.50 29.05 -36.26
N ALA A 12 3.35 29.07 -35.23
CA ALA A 12 4.63 29.75 -35.33
C ALA A 12 5.68 29.14 -34.37
N LEU A 13 6.67 28.51 -34.98
CA LEU A 13 7.99 28.18 -34.45
C LEU A 13 8.76 29.45 -34.08
N GLY A 14 9.54 29.40 -33.04
CA GLY A 14 10.54 30.41 -32.71
C GLY A 14 11.66 29.85 -31.87
N LEU A 15 12.65 29.24 -32.55
CA LEU A 15 13.99 29.00 -31.98
C LEU A 15 14.69 30.34 -31.84
N CYS A 16 15.38 30.60 -30.72
CA CYS A 16 16.58 31.40 -30.68
C CYS A 16 17.52 30.94 -29.59
N LEU A 17 18.63 30.42 -30.03
CA LEU A 17 19.89 30.27 -29.29
C LEU A 17 20.50 31.66 -29.03
N GLY A 18 21.16 31.81 -27.88
CA GLY A 18 22.03 32.95 -27.61
C GLY A 18 22.95 32.67 -26.43
N LEU A 19 24.20 32.31 -26.76
CA LEU A 19 25.34 32.13 -25.88
C LEU A 19 26.03 33.49 -25.56
N ALA A 20 26.85 33.44 -24.51
CA ALA A 20 28.02 34.30 -24.17
C ALA A 20 27.73 35.30 -23.04
N ALA A 21 28.35 35.17 -21.90
CA ALA A 21 29.72 35.19 -21.43
C ALA A 21 30.19 36.59 -20.92
N CYS A 22 30.79 36.51 -19.75
CA CYS A 22 31.87 37.35 -19.20
C CYS A 22 31.60 38.68 -18.50
N SER A 23 31.95 38.61 -17.24
CA SER A 23 32.97 39.40 -16.52
C SER A 23 32.65 40.79 -15.98
N GLY A 24 32.94 40.92 -14.69
CA GLY A 24 33.82 41.99 -14.21
C GLY A 24 33.21 43.06 -13.33
N GLY A 25 33.49 42.95 -12.03
CA GLY A 25 34.19 44.03 -11.33
C GLY A 25 33.39 45.18 -10.70
N GLY A 26 33.51 45.27 -9.38
CA GLY A 26 33.90 46.56 -8.79
C GLY A 26 32.89 47.30 -7.93
N ALA A 27 33.01 47.12 -6.64
CA ALA A 27 33.24 48.16 -5.61
C ALA A 27 32.18 49.23 -5.29
N SER A 28 31.87 49.20 -4.02
CA SER A 28 31.92 50.30 -3.03
C SER A 28 30.76 51.34 -2.96
N SER A 29 30.21 51.44 -1.84
CA SER A 29 30.28 52.41 -0.74
C SER A 29 28.93 52.88 -0.23
N ASN A 30 28.77 52.73 1.10
CA ASN A 30 28.35 53.71 2.13
C ASN A 30 27.08 54.53 1.88
N THR A 31 26.17 54.65 2.83
CA THR A 31 26.24 55.22 4.18
C THR A 31 24.90 55.23 4.86
N SER A 32 24.92 54.92 6.14
CA SER A 32 24.34 55.59 7.32
C SER A 32 22.84 55.77 7.50
N GLY A 33 22.37 55.40 8.64
CA GLY A 33 21.70 56.18 9.63
C GLY A 33 20.71 55.40 10.49
N GLU A 34 21.15 55.06 11.72
CA GLU A 34 20.60 55.29 13.03
C GLU A 34 19.08 55.29 13.22
N SER A 35 18.51 54.52 14.12
CA SER A 35 18.48 54.84 15.57
C SER A 35 17.83 53.73 16.40
N SER A 36 18.56 53.42 17.43
CA SER A 36 18.27 52.65 18.65
C SER A 36 16.88 52.83 19.31
N LYS A 37 16.34 51.77 19.87
CA LYS A 37 15.91 51.77 21.28
C LYS A 37 15.93 50.35 21.87
N ALA A 38 16.76 50.19 22.88
CA ALA A 38 16.82 49.02 23.78
C ALA A 38 15.62 49.05 24.73
N VAL A 39 15.08 47.87 25.06
CA VAL A 39 14.45 47.59 26.35
C VAL A 39 14.90 46.22 26.84
N GLU A 40 15.21 46.21 28.11
CA GLU A 40 15.94 45.35 28.97
C GLU A 40 15.52 43.89 29.04
N SER A 41 16.53 43.13 29.37
CA SER A 41 16.64 41.78 29.91
C SER A 41 15.63 41.40 31.00
N VAL A 42 15.06 40.20 30.87
CA VAL A 42 14.69 39.36 31.99
C VAL A 42 15.39 38.01 31.85
N ASP A 43 16.07 37.74 32.91
CA ASP A 43 17.02 36.67 33.20
C ASP A 43 16.40 35.27 33.17
N SER A 44 17.02 34.46 32.44
CA SER A 44 17.51 33.10 32.50
C SER A 44 16.98 32.07 33.43
N LYS A 45 16.90 30.86 32.96
CA LYS A 45 17.55 29.69 33.62
C LYS A 45 17.89 28.61 32.64
N GLU A 46 19.18 28.33 32.56
CA GLU A 46 19.85 27.07 32.28
C GLU A 46 19.29 26.18 31.12
N ALA A 47 19.76 26.43 29.92
CA ALA A 47 19.95 25.41 28.92
C ALA A 47 21.17 24.56 29.32
N LYS A 48 20.95 23.30 29.64
CA LYS A 48 22.04 22.32 29.75
C LYS A 48 22.69 22.15 28.40
N ASP A 49 24.00 22.24 28.37
CA ASP A 49 24.91 21.88 27.30
C ASP A 49 24.45 20.56 26.66
N GLY A 50 23.95 20.66 25.43
CA GLY A 50 23.77 19.56 24.50
C GLY A 50 24.80 19.73 23.39
N ALA A 51 25.66 18.75 23.22
CA ALA A 51 26.73 18.68 22.25
C ALA A 51 26.30 19.26 20.89
N SER A 52 27.04 20.22 20.38
CA SER A 52 26.98 20.78 19.03
C SER A 52 27.42 19.71 17.99
N GLY A 53 26.66 18.64 17.87
CA GLY A 53 26.74 17.70 16.77
C GLY A 53 25.89 18.19 15.62
N LYS A 54 26.39 18.10 14.39
CA LYS A 54 25.61 18.37 13.19
C LYS A 54 24.40 17.44 13.18
N GLU A 55 23.20 17.96 12.97
CA GLU A 55 21.95 17.18 12.82
C GLU A 55 22.14 16.14 11.71
N ILE A 56 21.79 14.88 11.99
CA ILE A 56 21.93 13.78 11.05
C ILE A 56 20.70 13.72 10.16
N GLU A 57 20.88 13.94 8.87
CA GLU A 57 19.82 13.83 7.87
C GLU A 57 19.65 12.39 7.37
N LEU A 58 18.41 11.90 7.39
CA LEU A 58 17.96 10.69 6.72
C LEU A 58 17.16 11.08 5.47
N LYS A 59 17.77 10.95 4.30
CA LYS A 59 17.05 11.10 3.04
C LYS A 59 16.35 9.81 2.69
N ILE A 60 15.02 9.87 2.58
CA ILE A 60 14.18 8.71 2.29
C ILE A 60 13.51 8.91 0.93
N PRO A 61 14.02 8.28 -0.14
CA PRO A 61 13.24 8.14 -1.37
C PRO A 61 11.99 7.32 -1.09
N THR A 62 10.83 7.87 -1.40
CA THR A 62 9.55 7.20 -1.11
C THR A 62 8.47 7.63 -2.09
N TYR A 63 7.57 6.71 -2.39
CA TYR A 63 6.34 7.00 -3.11
C TYR A 63 5.21 7.46 -2.18
N LEU A 64 5.39 7.37 -0.85
CA LEU A 64 4.44 7.88 0.14
C LEU A 64 4.55 9.42 0.26
N ALA A 65 4.45 10.10 -0.89
CA ALA A 65 4.53 11.56 -1.03
C ALA A 65 3.66 12.03 -2.19
N GLY A 66 3.54 13.32 -2.41
CA GLY A 66 2.73 13.91 -3.46
C GLY A 66 1.26 13.52 -3.35
N GLU A 67 0.66 13.01 -4.42
CA GLU A 67 -0.76 12.62 -4.48
C GLU A 67 -1.03 11.18 -4.02
N ASN A 68 -0.02 10.43 -3.55
CA ASN A 68 -0.20 9.09 -3.02
C ASN A 68 -1.05 9.12 -1.75
N VAL A 69 -2.03 8.21 -1.66
CA VAL A 69 -2.95 8.14 -0.50
C VAL A 69 -2.17 8.00 0.82
N GLY A 70 -1.11 7.17 0.86
CA GLY A 70 -0.29 6.98 2.05
C GLY A 70 0.50 8.22 2.50
N ALA A 71 0.64 9.24 1.62
CA ALA A 71 1.25 10.52 1.98
C ALA A 71 0.46 11.25 3.07
N THR A 72 -0.85 11.07 3.12
CA THR A 72 -1.76 11.71 4.09
C THR A 72 -1.38 11.38 5.53
N PHE A 73 -0.85 10.20 5.78
CA PHE A 73 -0.35 9.82 7.10
C PHE A 73 1.18 9.97 7.21
N PHE A 74 1.93 9.53 6.18
CA PHE A 74 3.38 9.46 6.25
C PHE A 74 4.06 10.82 6.41
N LEU A 75 3.62 11.84 5.67
CA LEU A 75 4.22 13.18 5.76
C LEU A 75 4.02 13.83 7.14
N PRO A 76 2.81 13.87 7.72
CA PRO A 76 2.64 14.33 9.11
C PRO A 76 3.40 13.50 10.15
N GLN A 77 3.59 12.19 9.92
CA GLN A 77 4.43 11.35 10.79
C GLN A 77 5.89 11.78 10.75
N VAL A 78 6.42 12.09 9.56
CA VAL A 78 7.77 12.65 9.40
C VAL A 78 7.90 13.99 10.11
N GLU A 79 6.90 14.87 10.03
CA GLU A 79 6.91 16.15 10.73
C GLU A 79 6.99 15.94 12.25
N ARG A 80 6.15 15.08 12.82
CA ARG A 80 6.18 14.75 14.26
C ARG A 80 7.52 14.16 14.70
N PHE A 81 8.13 13.31 13.87
CA PHE A 81 9.48 12.79 14.14
C PHE A 81 10.51 13.91 14.15
N ASN A 82 10.50 14.78 13.14
CA ASN A 82 11.45 15.88 13.00
C ASN A 82 11.32 16.89 14.17
N GLU A 83 10.10 17.14 14.64
CA GLU A 83 9.87 17.94 15.84
C GLU A 83 10.43 17.28 17.10
N LYS A 84 10.13 15.98 17.31
CA LYS A 84 10.58 15.23 18.49
C LYS A 84 12.09 15.10 18.58
N TYR A 85 12.77 15.00 17.45
CA TYR A 85 14.21 14.78 17.38
C TYR A 85 14.99 16.00 16.85
N ALA A 86 14.38 17.20 16.90
CA ALA A 86 15.01 18.42 16.41
C ALA A 86 16.43 18.64 16.97
N GLY A 87 17.36 18.98 16.09
CA GLY A 87 18.78 19.16 16.42
C GLY A 87 19.58 17.87 16.57
N LYS A 88 18.95 16.69 16.51
CA LYS A 88 19.63 15.39 16.56
C LYS A 88 19.45 14.61 15.25
N TYR A 89 18.21 14.39 14.84
CA TYR A 89 17.87 13.65 13.63
C TYR A 89 16.82 14.40 12.82
N LYS A 90 16.90 14.30 11.49
CA LYS A 90 15.93 14.88 10.57
C LYS A 90 15.67 13.95 9.40
N VAL A 91 14.44 13.57 9.18
CA VAL A 91 14.00 12.88 7.96
C VAL A 91 13.71 13.90 6.87
N VAL A 92 14.27 13.69 5.70
CA VAL A 92 14.03 14.46 4.47
C VAL A 92 13.41 13.51 3.43
N VAL A 93 12.17 13.77 3.06
CA VAL A 93 11.45 12.99 2.06
C VAL A 93 11.92 13.38 0.66
N GLU A 94 12.30 12.39 -0.14
CA GLU A 94 12.53 12.54 -1.57
C GLU A 94 11.40 11.85 -2.33
N GLU A 95 10.51 12.63 -2.92
CA GLU A 95 9.39 12.08 -3.69
C GLU A 95 9.87 11.28 -4.90
N VAL A 96 9.29 10.10 -5.07
CA VAL A 96 9.49 9.21 -6.21
C VAL A 96 8.13 8.68 -6.65
N VAL A 97 7.84 8.77 -7.94
CA VAL A 97 6.62 8.17 -8.51
C VAL A 97 6.62 6.66 -8.21
N GLN A 98 5.50 6.12 -7.73
CA GLN A 98 5.39 4.74 -7.27
C GLN A 98 5.86 3.73 -8.30
N ASP A 99 5.43 3.86 -9.56
CA ASP A 99 5.80 2.95 -10.65
C ASP A 99 7.29 2.97 -11.01
N SER A 100 8.01 4.02 -10.62
CA SER A 100 9.45 4.18 -10.86
C SER A 100 10.31 3.82 -9.65
N TYR A 101 9.69 3.56 -8.50
CA TYR A 101 10.41 3.40 -7.24
C TYR A 101 11.35 2.19 -7.27
N ALA A 102 10.85 1.01 -7.65
CA ALA A 102 11.64 -0.21 -7.69
C ALA A 102 12.88 -0.08 -8.61
N GLU A 103 12.71 0.49 -9.80
CA GLU A 103 13.82 0.69 -10.73
C GLU A 103 14.85 1.69 -10.20
N LYS A 104 14.43 2.76 -9.53
CA LYS A 104 15.33 3.69 -8.85
C LYS A 104 16.17 2.97 -7.78
N ILE A 105 15.54 2.14 -6.95
CA ILE A 105 16.25 1.39 -5.89
C ILE A 105 17.21 0.38 -6.48
N LYS A 106 16.83 -0.37 -7.52
CA LYS A 106 17.71 -1.31 -8.23
C LYS A 106 18.95 -0.59 -8.81
N GLN A 107 18.74 0.57 -9.42
CA GLN A 107 19.85 1.39 -9.95
C GLN A 107 20.78 1.85 -8.84
N LEU A 108 20.26 2.34 -7.71
CA LEU A 108 21.05 2.78 -6.57
C LEU A 108 21.84 1.62 -5.93
N ALA A 109 21.23 0.43 -5.84
CA ALA A 109 21.91 -0.78 -5.39
C ALA A 109 23.10 -1.15 -6.28
N GLY A 110 22.91 -1.15 -7.60
CA GLY A 110 23.98 -1.41 -8.57
C GLY A 110 25.13 -0.39 -8.54
N GLN A 111 24.88 0.81 -8.02
CA GLN A 111 25.88 1.87 -7.85
C GLN A 111 26.52 1.93 -6.45
N ASN A 112 26.15 1.03 -5.54
CA ASN A 112 26.50 1.08 -4.10
C ASN A 112 26.12 2.43 -3.44
N LYS A 113 24.93 2.97 -3.80
CA LYS A 113 24.41 4.25 -3.33
C LYS A 113 23.03 4.11 -2.72
N LEU A 114 22.72 2.96 -2.14
CA LEU A 114 21.46 2.76 -1.44
C LEU A 114 21.26 3.83 -0.36
N PRO A 115 20.04 4.39 -0.23
CA PRO A 115 19.70 5.25 0.89
C PRO A 115 19.73 4.45 2.20
N THR A 116 19.77 5.15 3.33
CA THR A 116 19.80 4.50 4.65
C THR A 116 18.57 3.66 4.92
N LEU A 117 17.38 4.19 4.62
CA LEU A 117 16.09 3.48 4.71
C LEU A 117 15.53 3.22 3.32
N VAL A 118 15.12 2.00 3.09
CA VAL A 118 14.53 1.53 1.84
C VAL A 118 13.24 0.78 2.15
N HIS A 119 12.19 1.00 1.35
CA HIS A 119 10.97 0.21 1.47
C HIS A 119 11.25 -1.28 1.26
N SER A 120 10.56 -2.09 2.03
CA SER A 120 10.71 -3.56 1.97
C SER A 120 10.07 -4.15 0.72
N PRO A 121 10.44 -5.39 0.35
CA PRO A 121 9.81 -6.11 -0.74
C PRO A 121 8.29 -6.24 -0.57
N GLY A 122 7.56 -6.21 -1.68
CA GLY A 122 6.10 -6.13 -1.69
C GLY A 122 5.56 -4.70 -1.61
N SER A 123 6.44 -3.71 -1.36
CA SER A 123 6.12 -2.29 -1.35
C SER A 123 6.77 -1.58 -2.54
N GLY A 124 6.04 -0.67 -3.20
CA GLY A 124 6.57 0.13 -4.32
C GLY A 124 7.14 -0.69 -5.48
N GLY A 125 6.65 -1.91 -5.71
CA GLY A 125 7.07 -2.79 -6.79
C GLY A 125 8.43 -3.47 -6.58
N ILE A 126 9.00 -3.45 -5.38
CA ILE A 126 10.24 -4.19 -5.08
C ILE A 126 9.93 -5.68 -5.04
N ASP A 127 10.57 -6.42 -5.94
CA ASP A 127 10.43 -7.87 -6.06
C ASP A 127 11.19 -8.61 -4.95
N THR A 128 10.54 -9.60 -4.31
CA THR A 128 11.12 -10.38 -3.22
C THR A 128 12.31 -11.22 -3.68
N GLN A 129 12.28 -11.74 -4.91
CA GLN A 129 13.37 -12.57 -5.42
C GLN A 129 14.60 -11.73 -5.72
N TRP A 130 14.42 -10.54 -6.33
CA TRP A 130 15.50 -9.58 -6.48
C TRP A 130 16.11 -9.18 -5.13
N PHE A 131 15.28 -8.92 -4.13
CA PHE A 131 15.76 -8.60 -2.79
C PHE A 131 16.63 -9.71 -2.20
N LYS A 132 16.21 -10.97 -2.31
CA LYS A 132 17.01 -12.13 -1.87
C LYS A 132 18.35 -12.19 -2.62
N GLN A 133 18.31 -12.22 -3.95
CA GLN A 133 19.49 -12.47 -4.79
C GLN A 133 20.48 -11.29 -4.84
N VAL A 134 20.00 -10.06 -4.70
CA VAL A 134 20.88 -8.87 -4.82
C VAL A 134 21.19 -8.28 -3.45
N ILE A 135 20.21 -8.12 -2.59
CA ILE A 135 20.43 -7.46 -1.30
C ILE A 135 20.94 -8.43 -0.24
N LEU A 136 20.27 -9.58 -0.05
CA LEU A 136 20.63 -10.51 1.02
C LEU A 136 21.90 -11.30 0.68
N ASP A 137 22.04 -11.84 -0.53
CA ASP A 137 23.22 -12.61 -0.95
C ASP A 137 24.51 -11.75 -0.94
N ASN A 138 24.40 -10.43 -0.99
CA ASN A 138 25.52 -9.50 -0.90
C ASN A 138 25.63 -8.76 0.45
N ASP A 139 24.92 -9.24 1.49
CA ASP A 139 24.92 -8.68 2.86
C ASP A 139 24.68 -7.15 2.89
N MET A 140 23.77 -6.65 2.03
CA MET A 140 23.48 -5.21 1.92
C MET A 140 22.43 -4.73 2.93
N ALA A 141 21.69 -5.63 3.59
CA ALA A 141 20.72 -5.30 4.62
C ALA A 141 21.35 -5.36 6.03
N TYR A 142 21.07 -4.35 6.84
CA TYR A 142 21.53 -4.26 8.22
C TYR A 142 20.72 -5.18 9.13
N ASP A 143 21.40 -5.87 10.04
CA ASP A 143 20.78 -6.76 11.03
C ASP A 143 20.09 -5.96 12.15
N LEU A 144 18.77 -6.09 12.26
CA LEU A 144 17.93 -5.45 13.27
C LEU A 144 17.77 -6.27 14.56
N THR A 145 18.55 -7.35 14.76
CA THR A 145 18.43 -8.20 15.95
C THR A 145 18.73 -7.41 17.25
N ASP A 146 19.70 -6.50 17.21
CA ASP A 146 19.99 -5.65 18.36
C ASP A 146 18.94 -4.53 18.53
N PHE A 147 18.37 -4.03 17.44
CA PHE A 147 17.20 -3.11 17.50
C PHE A 147 16.07 -3.72 18.32
N ALA A 148 15.76 -5.00 18.14
CA ALA A 148 14.72 -5.69 18.89
C ALA A 148 14.98 -5.70 20.40
N LYS A 149 16.25 -5.73 20.82
CA LYS A 149 16.64 -5.66 22.24
C LYS A 149 16.66 -4.24 22.78
N GLU A 150 17.05 -3.27 21.95
CA GLU A 150 17.10 -1.85 22.30
C GLU A 150 15.71 -1.23 22.45
N TYR A 151 14.73 -1.72 21.65
CA TYR A 151 13.36 -1.22 21.62
C TYR A 151 12.34 -2.34 21.91
N PRO A 152 12.33 -2.89 23.15
CA PRO A 152 11.50 -4.05 23.49
C PRO A 152 10.00 -3.76 23.36
N ASP A 153 9.55 -2.52 23.62
CA ASP A 153 8.13 -2.12 23.48
C ASP A 153 7.67 -2.22 22.03
N VAL A 154 8.54 -1.88 21.06
CA VAL A 154 8.26 -2.00 19.63
C VAL A 154 8.32 -3.46 19.20
N SER A 155 9.38 -4.16 19.56
CA SER A 155 9.59 -5.55 19.13
C SER A 155 8.56 -6.52 19.71
N SER A 156 8.01 -6.25 20.90
CA SER A 156 6.90 -7.03 21.49
C SER A 156 5.58 -6.86 20.73
N SER A 157 5.45 -5.76 19.97
CA SER A 157 4.27 -5.50 19.14
C SER A 157 4.34 -6.16 17.76
N TRP A 158 5.48 -6.73 17.38
CA TRP A 158 5.63 -7.40 16.09
C TRP A 158 4.73 -8.62 15.96
N ILE A 159 4.20 -8.83 14.77
CA ILE A 159 3.44 -10.03 14.40
C ILE A 159 4.44 -11.17 14.22
N GLU A 160 4.26 -12.26 14.97
CA GLU A 160 5.24 -13.35 15.01
C GLU A 160 5.50 -13.96 13.62
N GLY A 161 4.46 -14.17 12.80
CA GLY A 161 4.64 -14.66 11.43
C GLY A 161 5.47 -13.73 10.55
N SER A 162 5.36 -12.41 10.75
CA SER A 162 6.20 -11.42 10.06
C SER A 162 7.63 -11.42 10.58
N LYS A 163 7.82 -11.52 11.88
CA LYS A 163 9.15 -11.62 12.48
C LYS A 163 9.90 -12.86 12.00
N GLU A 164 9.23 -14.01 11.97
CA GLU A 164 9.79 -15.24 11.40
C GLU A 164 10.17 -15.03 9.93
N PHE A 165 9.28 -14.42 9.13
CA PHE A 165 9.49 -14.14 7.72
C PHE A 165 10.64 -13.14 7.47
N CYS A 166 10.80 -12.14 8.34
CA CYS A 166 11.89 -11.16 8.30
C CYS A 166 13.23 -11.72 8.81
N THR A 167 13.25 -12.93 9.40
CA THR A 167 14.46 -13.53 9.97
C THR A 167 15.11 -14.48 8.96
N VAL A 168 16.31 -14.15 8.51
CA VAL A 168 17.10 -14.94 7.59
C VAL A 168 18.45 -15.25 8.26
N ASP A 169 18.83 -16.51 8.35
CA ASP A 169 20.07 -16.99 8.99
C ASP A 169 20.29 -16.40 10.41
N GLY A 170 19.18 -16.24 11.16
CA GLY A 170 19.18 -15.71 12.53
C GLY A 170 19.29 -14.20 12.64
N LYS A 171 19.34 -13.46 11.52
CA LYS A 171 19.34 -11.99 11.44
C LYS A 171 17.95 -11.48 11.07
N ILE A 172 17.49 -10.42 11.71
CA ILE A 172 16.26 -9.71 11.32
C ILE A 172 16.62 -8.67 10.26
N ILE A 173 16.28 -8.94 9.00
CA ILE A 173 16.74 -8.17 7.82
C ILE A 173 15.78 -7.06 7.36
N CYS A 174 14.54 -7.07 7.82
CA CYS A 174 13.53 -6.03 7.63
C CYS A 174 12.82 -5.77 8.95
N ASN A 175 12.28 -4.56 9.12
CA ASN A 175 11.40 -4.27 10.26
C ASN A 175 10.10 -5.12 10.12
N PRO A 176 9.76 -5.97 11.11
CA PRO A 176 8.55 -6.78 11.03
C PRO A 176 7.26 -5.95 11.10
N LEU A 177 6.16 -6.50 10.59
CA LEU A 177 4.83 -5.90 10.68
C LEU A 177 4.37 -5.79 12.14
N ILE A 178 3.71 -4.67 12.44
CA ILE A 178 2.95 -4.46 13.68
C ILE A 178 1.46 -4.43 13.37
N VAL A 179 1.08 -3.92 12.20
CA VAL A 179 -0.30 -3.76 11.77
C VAL A 179 -0.59 -4.67 10.58
N LEU A 180 -1.66 -5.44 10.67
CA LEU A 180 -2.31 -6.10 9.53
C LEU A 180 -3.34 -5.14 8.94
N ARG A 181 -3.34 -4.98 7.62
CA ARG A 181 -4.35 -4.19 6.91
C ARG A 181 -5.30 -5.13 6.18
N PRO A 182 -6.47 -5.44 6.76
CA PRO A 182 -7.40 -6.37 6.17
C PRO A 182 -7.99 -5.79 4.88
N ILE A 183 -8.09 -6.64 3.88
CA ILE A 183 -8.82 -6.40 2.65
C ILE A 183 -10.08 -7.25 2.70
N GLY A 184 -11.20 -6.64 2.35
CA GLY A 184 -12.51 -7.26 2.39
C GLY A 184 -13.43 -6.72 1.31
N LEU A 185 -14.69 -6.64 1.64
CA LEU A 185 -15.78 -6.17 0.80
C LEU A 185 -16.34 -4.85 1.35
N TYR A 186 -16.56 -3.90 0.47
CA TYR A 186 -17.44 -2.76 0.69
C TYR A 186 -18.72 -2.99 -0.09
N TYR A 187 -19.87 -2.66 0.51
CA TYR A 187 -21.17 -2.77 -0.14
C TYR A 187 -22.07 -1.61 0.22
N ASN A 188 -22.89 -1.18 -0.74
CA ASN A 188 -23.90 -0.16 -0.54
C ASN A 188 -25.19 -0.81 -0.07
N GLU A 189 -25.60 -0.57 1.20
CA GLU A 189 -26.80 -1.18 1.78
C GLU A 189 -28.11 -0.68 1.17
N SER A 190 -28.10 0.44 0.44
CA SER A 190 -29.26 0.89 -0.31
C SER A 190 -29.54 0.03 -1.56
N LEU A 191 -28.51 -0.68 -2.08
CA LEU A 191 -28.60 -1.54 -3.26
C LEU A 191 -28.60 -3.03 -2.88
N TYR A 192 -27.74 -3.45 -1.96
CA TYR A 192 -27.55 -4.84 -1.57
C TYR A 192 -27.73 -4.99 -0.05
N LYS A 193 -28.69 -5.81 0.35
CA LYS A 193 -28.96 -6.15 1.74
C LYS A 193 -28.78 -7.65 1.93
N PRO A 194 -27.63 -8.08 2.49
CA PRO A 194 -27.40 -9.50 2.74
C PRO A 194 -28.39 -10.04 3.80
N GLU A 195 -28.84 -11.28 3.64
CA GLU A 195 -29.79 -11.92 4.57
C GLU A 195 -29.17 -12.21 5.95
N LYS A 196 -27.84 -12.37 5.99
CA LYS A 196 -27.01 -12.52 7.21
C LYS A 196 -25.67 -11.84 6.99
N ASP A 197 -24.86 -11.75 8.04
CA ASP A 197 -23.49 -11.24 7.91
C ASP A 197 -22.72 -12.00 6.81
N ILE A 198 -22.12 -11.26 5.86
CA ILE A 198 -21.45 -11.85 4.71
C ILE A 198 -20.31 -12.78 5.13
N ARG A 199 -19.55 -12.45 6.19
CA ARG A 199 -18.48 -13.31 6.70
C ARG A 199 -18.96 -14.69 7.12
N ASP A 200 -20.23 -14.79 7.59
CA ASP A 200 -20.84 -16.03 8.07
C ASP A 200 -21.53 -16.83 6.96
N MET A 201 -21.50 -16.32 5.72
CA MET A 201 -21.95 -17.04 4.54
C MET A 201 -20.85 -18.01 4.05
N SER A 202 -21.25 -19.12 3.45
CA SER A 202 -20.37 -19.78 2.50
C SER A 202 -20.21 -18.94 1.25
N MET A 203 -19.16 -19.17 0.48
CA MET A 203 -18.96 -18.45 -0.78
C MET A 203 -20.09 -18.71 -1.78
N ASP A 204 -20.64 -19.91 -1.81
CA ASP A 204 -21.76 -20.26 -2.70
C ASP A 204 -23.07 -19.57 -2.28
N GLU A 205 -23.34 -19.44 -0.97
CA GLU A 205 -24.47 -18.64 -0.46
C GLU A 205 -24.32 -17.17 -0.84
N PHE A 206 -23.11 -16.60 -0.71
CA PHE A 206 -22.84 -15.22 -1.09
C PHE A 206 -23.08 -15.00 -2.59
N ILE A 207 -22.50 -15.84 -3.46
CA ILE A 207 -22.65 -15.72 -4.91
C ILE A 207 -24.13 -15.84 -5.30
N SER A 208 -24.85 -16.80 -4.71
CA SER A 208 -26.28 -16.98 -4.98
C SER A 208 -27.13 -15.81 -4.47
N GLY A 209 -26.75 -15.23 -3.33
CA GLY A 209 -27.43 -14.10 -2.71
C GLY A 209 -27.20 -12.75 -3.40
N LEU A 210 -26.25 -12.67 -4.32
CA LEU A 210 -26.03 -11.43 -5.11
C LEU A 210 -27.21 -11.10 -6.02
N GLY A 211 -27.93 -12.10 -6.55
CA GLY A 211 -28.99 -11.86 -7.54
C GLY A 211 -28.46 -11.04 -8.73
N ASP A 212 -29.13 -9.92 -9.04
CA ASP A 212 -28.73 -9.01 -10.12
C ASP A 212 -27.72 -7.92 -9.67
N ASN A 213 -27.31 -7.90 -8.40
CA ASN A 213 -26.36 -6.92 -7.88
C ASN A 213 -25.00 -7.09 -8.53
N LYS A 214 -24.34 -5.96 -8.78
CA LYS A 214 -23.08 -5.89 -9.50
C LYS A 214 -21.91 -5.64 -8.55
N LEU A 215 -20.78 -6.27 -8.89
CA LEU A 215 -19.48 -5.99 -8.30
C LEU A 215 -18.66 -5.12 -9.27
N ALA A 216 -17.91 -4.20 -8.70
CA ALA A 216 -16.97 -3.37 -9.44
C ALA A 216 -15.64 -4.12 -9.63
N PHE A 217 -15.45 -4.70 -10.81
CA PHE A 217 -14.24 -5.44 -11.17
C PHE A 217 -13.35 -4.65 -12.12
N MET A 218 -12.03 -4.76 -11.89
CA MET A 218 -10.98 -4.39 -12.85
C MET A 218 -10.64 -5.59 -13.73
N THR A 219 -10.32 -5.33 -15.00
CA THR A 219 -9.80 -6.34 -15.93
C THR A 219 -8.64 -5.83 -16.77
N SER A 220 -8.07 -4.68 -16.42
CA SER A 220 -6.83 -4.15 -16.98
C SER A 220 -5.78 -3.95 -15.89
N GLU A 221 -4.58 -3.60 -16.28
CA GLU A 221 -3.44 -3.43 -15.38
C GLU A 221 -3.22 -4.69 -14.53
N ASN A 222 -3.04 -4.53 -13.22
CA ASN A 222 -2.93 -5.65 -12.27
C ASN A 222 -4.29 -6.31 -11.93
N ALA A 223 -5.39 -5.81 -12.49
CA ALA A 223 -6.75 -6.28 -12.23
C ALA A 223 -7.06 -6.45 -10.72
N TRP A 224 -6.66 -5.49 -9.91
CA TRP A 224 -6.62 -5.53 -8.45
C TRP A 224 -7.90 -6.09 -7.82
N THR A 225 -9.06 -5.50 -8.09
CA THR A 225 -10.32 -5.93 -7.46
C THR A 225 -10.73 -7.36 -7.86
N SER A 226 -10.41 -7.78 -9.08
CA SER A 226 -10.64 -9.16 -9.54
C SER A 226 -9.66 -10.14 -8.89
N SER A 227 -8.40 -9.75 -8.71
CA SER A 227 -7.38 -10.57 -8.05
C SER A 227 -7.70 -10.78 -6.57
N LEU A 228 -8.24 -9.77 -5.90
CA LEU A 228 -8.70 -9.88 -4.51
C LEU A 228 -9.87 -10.85 -4.38
N MET A 229 -10.87 -10.75 -5.25
CA MET A 229 -11.99 -11.71 -5.25
C MET A 229 -11.50 -13.13 -5.55
N LEU A 230 -10.57 -13.31 -6.49
CA LEU A 230 -10.02 -14.63 -6.78
C LEU A 230 -9.27 -15.21 -5.57
N ALA A 231 -8.50 -14.41 -4.84
CA ALA A 231 -7.84 -14.88 -3.61
C ALA A 231 -8.87 -15.35 -2.56
N ALA A 232 -9.97 -14.60 -2.39
CA ALA A 232 -11.05 -15.00 -1.48
C ALA A 232 -11.76 -16.29 -1.94
N LEU A 233 -11.96 -16.46 -3.25
CA LEU A 233 -12.50 -17.69 -3.85
C LEU A 233 -11.58 -18.88 -3.60
N ILE A 234 -10.27 -18.71 -3.82
CA ILE A 234 -9.27 -19.75 -3.54
C ILE A 234 -9.31 -20.15 -2.06
N ALA A 235 -9.32 -19.17 -1.14
CA ALA A 235 -9.34 -19.44 0.30
C ALA A 235 -10.57 -20.23 0.77
N ASN A 236 -11.66 -20.22 -0.01
CA ASN A 236 -12.88 -20.98 0.25
C ASN A 236 -12.89 -22.37 -0.43
N GLU A 237 -11.86 -22.72 -1.21
CA GLU A 237 -11.68 -24.09 -1.70
C GLU A 237 -10.88 -24.93 -0.67
N GLU A 238 -11.06 -26.25 -0.68
CA GLU A 238 -10.28 -27.16 0.15
C GLU A 238 -8.77 -27.06 -0.17
N GLY A 239 -7.94 -26.80 0.84
CA GLY A 239 -6.50 -26.56 0.67
C GLY A 239 -6.14 -25.16 0.15
N GLY A 240 -7.12 -24.27 -0.06
CA GLY A 240 -6.88 -22.95 -0.63
C GLY A 240 -6.16 -21.99 0.31
N VAL A 241 -6.42 -22.06 1.61
CA VAL A 241 -5.70 -21.27 2.63
C VAL A 241 -4.21 -21.63 2.64
N GLU A 242 -3.89 -22.93 2.64
CA GLU A 242 -2.52 -23.41 2.58
C GLU A 242 -1.84 -23.04 1.26
N LEU A 243 -2.55 -23.11 0.13
CA LEU A 243 -2.03 -22.71 -1.16
C LEU A 243 -1.62 -21.23 -1.16
N LEU A 244 -2.45 -20.34 -0.62
CA LEU A 244 -2.13 -18.92 -0.54
C LEU A 244 -0.96 -18.65 0.42
N ASN A 245 -1.01 -19.20 1.64
CA ASN A 245 -0.06 -18.83 2.69
C ASN A 245 1.32 -19.49 2.57
N ASN A 246 1.43 -20.62 1.84
CA ASN A 246 2.69 -21.32 1.67
C ASN A 246 3.49 -20.88 0.43
N ASN A 247 2.92 -20.04 -0.45
CA ASN A 247 3.58 -19.61 -1.68
C ASN A 247 3.99 -18.12 -1.69
N THR A 248 4.10 -17.49 -0.54
CA THR A 248 4.50 -16.07 -0.44
C THR A 248 6.00 -15.87 -0.66
N SER A 249 6.85 -16.81 -0.20
CA SER A 249 8.29 -16.71 -0.33
C SER A 249 8.84 -17.31 -1.63
N GLU A 250 8.28 -18.43 -2.09
CA GLU A 250 8.78 -19.17 -3.27
C GLU A 250 7.96 -18.94 -4.53
N LYS A 251 6.87 -18.16 -4.43
CA LYS A 251 5.91 -17.91 -5.49
C LYS A 251 5.26 -19.19 -6.04
N LEU A 252 4.05 -19.06 -6.53
CA LEU A 252 3.32 -20.13 -7.22
C LEU A 252 3.64 -20.08 -8.72
N TRP A 253 4.10 -21.19 -9.27
CA TRP A 253 4.52 -21.29 -10.67
C TRP A 253 3.65 -22.21 -11.52
N ASP A 254 2.76 -22.98 -10.90
CA ASP A 254 1.80 -23.84 -11.59
C ASP A 254 0.40 -23.62 -11.01
N TYR A 255 -0.49 -23.20 -11.89
CA TYR A 255 -1.89 -22.87 -11.56
C TYR A 255 -2.86 -23.97 -12.02
N ASN A 256 -2.37 -25.07 -12.60
CA ASN A 256 -3.19 -26.20 -13.08
C ASN A 256 -3.60 -27.12 -11.93
N THR A 257 -4.09 -26.56 -10.84
CA THR A 257 -4.57 -27.32 -9.68
C THR A 257 -6.09 -27.27 -9.61
N PRO A 258 -6.76 -28.30 -9.05
CA PRO A 258 -8.21 -28.27 -8.87
C PRO A 258 -8.69 -27.03 -8.08
N VAL A 259 -7.94 -26.62 -7.06
CA VAL A 259 -8.23 -25.43 -6.25
C VAL A 259 -8.28 -24.16 -7.11
N MET A 260 -7.26 -23.94 -7.94
CA MET A 260 -7.20 -22.78 -8.83
C MET A 260 -8.28 -22.82 -9.90
N VAL A 261 -8.47 -23.96 -10.56
CA VAL A 261 -9.46 -24.13 -11.63
C VAL A 261 -10.88 -23.90 -11.11
N ASN A 262 -11.23 -24.45 -9.94
CA ASN A 262 -12.53 -24.25 -9.31
C ASN A 262 -12.76 -22.77 -8.97
N ALA A 263 -11.78 -22.11 -8.33
CA ALA A 263 -11.87 -20.71 -7.99
C ALA A 263 -11.99 -19.81 -9.22
N VAL A 264 -11.23 -20.07 -10.28
CA VAL A 264 -11.34 -19.36 -11.57
C VAL A 264 -12.71 -19.59 -12.21
N GLY A 265 -13.27 -20.79 -12.10
CA GLY A 265 -14.63 -21.07 -12.58
C GLY A 265 -15.72 -20.27 -11.85
N LYS A 266 -15.57 -20.07 -10.54
CA LYS A 266 -16.46 -19.18 -9.77
C LYS A 266 -16.24 -17.70 -10.15
N LEU A 267 -14.98 -17.27 -10.33
CA LEU A 267 -14.67 -15.92 -10.80
C LEU A 267 -15.27 -15.65 -12.19
N GLN A 268 -15.18 -16.61 -13.12
CA GLN A 268 -15.79 -16.49 -14.45
C GLN A 268 -17.29 -16.22 -14.35
N LYS A 269 -18.01 -16.97 -13.50
CA LYS A 269 -19.45 -16.77 -13.29
C LYS A 269 -19.76 -15.38 -12.73
N LEU A 270 -18.97 -14.90 -11.75
CA LEU A 270 -19.13 -13.55 -11.19
C LEU A 270 -18.87 -12.47 -12.26
N LEU A 271 -17.82 -12.61 -13.05
CA LEU A 271 -17.50 -11.67 -14.12
C LEU A 271 -18.57 -11.63 -15.21
N GLN A 272 -19.19 -12.77 -15.54
CA GLN A 272 -20.24 -12.85 -16.57
C GLN A 272 -21.60 -12.36 -16.09
N ASN A 273 -21.97 -12.64 -14.83
CA ASN A 273 -23.32 -12.41 -14.34
C ASN A 273 -23.42 -11.17 -13.44
N ASN A 274 -22.37 -10.88 -12.66
CA ASN A 274 -22.39 -9.88 -11.61
C ASN A 274 -21.36 -8.75 -11.79
N ALA A 275 -20.65 -8.67 -12.91
CA ALA A 275 -19.79 -7.52 -13.16
C ALA A 275 -20.57 -6.28 -13.62
N SER A 276 -20.08 -5.08 -13.28
CA SER A 276 -20.59 -3.83 -13.83
C SER A 276 -20.38 -3.76 -15.35
N SER A 277 -21.19 -2.99 -16.06
CA SER A 277 -21.22 -2.97 -17.53
C SER A 277 -19.91 -2.49 -18.17
N ASN A 278 -19.08 -1.74 -17.44
CA ASN A 278 -17.80 -1.18 -17.90
C ASN A 278 -16.58 -2.05 -17.52
N THR A 279 -16.78 -3.28 -17.07
CA THR A 279 -15.71 -4.12 -16.48
C THR A 279 -14.59 -4.47 -17.46
N VAL A 280 -14.93 -4.70 -18.75
CA VAL A 280 -13.91 -5.08 -19.75
C VAL A 280 -13.00 -3.89 -20.06
N GLY A 281 -11.72 -4.03 -19.76
CA GLY A 281 -10.72 -2.96 -19.88
C GLY A 281 -10.72 -1.95 -18.73
N ALA A 282 -11.53 -2.17 -17.69
CA ALA A 282 -11.61 -1.27 -16.56
C ALA A 282 -10.30 -1.26 -15.74
N ALA A 283 -9.79 -0.08 -15.48
CA ALA A 283 -8.75 0.20 -14.49
C ALA A 283 -9.35 0.47 -13.11
N TYR A 284 -8.52 0.75 -12.11
CA TYR A 284 -9.00 1.00 -10.75
C TYR A 284 -10.01 2.15 -10.66
N ALA A 285 -9.73 3.27 -11.33
CA ALA A 285 -10.63 4.42 -11.32
C ALA A 285 -12.03 4.08 -11.88
N ASP A 286 -12.10 3.21 -12.90
CA ASP A 286 -13.38 2.78 -13.49
C ASP A 286 -14.18 1.92 -12.50
N ALA A 287 -13.52 1.01 -11.77
CA ALA A 287 -14.15 0.18 -10.75
C ALA A 287 -14.61 1.02 -9.55
N ALA A 288 -13.76 1.91 -9.04
CA ALA A 288 -14.11 2.80 -7.94
C ALA A 288 -15.29 3.73 -8.31
N ASN A 289 -15.26 4.31 -9.52
CA ASN A 289 -16.36 5.12 -10.03
C ASN A 289 -17.65 4.33 -10.22
N ALA A 290 -17.59 3.05 -10.66
CA ALA A 290 -18.78 2.21 -10.78
C ALA A 290 -19.44 2.00 -9.42
N PHE A 291 -18.68 1.80 -8.36
CA PHE A 291 -19.18 1.69 -6.99
C PHE A 291 -19.75 3.03 -6.50
N MET A 292 -18.96 4.11 -6.56
CA MET A 292 -19.35 5.44 -6.08
C MET A 292 -20.38 6.17 -6.97
N SER A 293 -20.90 5.49 -7.98
CA SER A 293 -22.01 5.97 -8.83
C SER A 293 -23.22 5.05 -8.82
N ASN A 294 -23.34 4.12 -7.86
CA ASN A 294 -24.43 3.14 -7.77
C ASN A 294 -24.56 2.21 -9.00
N ASN A 295 -23.55 2.13 -9.87
CA ASN A 295 -23.50 1.19 -11.00
C ASN A 295 -22.99 -0.20 -10.57
N ALA A 296 -22.40 -0.30 -9.39
CA ALA A 296 -22.06 -1.53 -8.70
C ALA A 296 -22.46 -1.41 -7.23
N ALA A 297 -22.98 -2.51 -6.68
CA ALA A 297 -23.40 -2.57 -5.28
C ALA A 297 -22.24 -2.97 -4.35
N LEU A 298 -21.18 -3.62 -4.87
CA LEU A 298 -20.05 -4.11 -4.09
C LEU A 298 -18.71 -3.81 -4.79
N ILE A 299 -17.66 -3.68 -3.97
CA ILE A 299 -16.26 -3.60 -4.42
C ILE A 299 -15.33 -4.30 -3.43
N CYS A 300 -14.31 -5.00 -3.94
CA CYS A 300 -13.22 -5.56 -3.11
C CYS A 300 -12.15 -4.48 -2.90
N ASN A 301 -11.81 -4.17 -1.65
CA ASN A 301 -10.72 -3.24 -1.38
C ASN A 301 -10.21 -3.34 0.06
N GLY A 302 -9.11 -2.64 0.35
CA GLY A 302 -8.53 -2.55 1.68
C GLY A 302 -9.08 -1.38 2.52
N SER A 303 -8.65 -1.33 3.77
CA SER A 303 -9.08 -0.33 4.77
C SER A 303 -8.85 1.12 4.32
N TRP A 304 -7.84 1.38 3.49
CA TRP A 304 -7.53 2.70 2.94
C TRP A 304 -8.64 3.31 2.08
N MET A 305 -9.56 2.49 1.53
CA MET A 305 -10.71 3.00 0.77
C MET A 305 -11.75 3.68 1.67
N ALA A 306 -11.70 3.50 2.99
CA ALA A 306 -12.69 4.06 3.91
C ALA A 306 -12.81 5.59 3.81
N SER A 307 -11.71 6.29 3.52
CA SER A 307 -11.70 7.75 3.34
C SER A 307 -12.52 8.23 2.14
N GLU A 308 -12.72 7.39 1.12
CA GLU A 308 -13.52 7.71 -0.06
C GLU A 308 -15.05 7.82 0.24
N PHE A 309 -15.47 7.41 1.42
CA PHE A 309 -16.88 7.41 1.86
C PHE A 309 -17.19 8.50 2.88
N ASN A 310 -16.25 9.38 3.18
CA ASN A 310 -16.44 10.54 4.03
C ASN A 310 -17.02 11.72 3.23
N GLU A 311 -17.69 12.66 3.90
CA GLU A 311 -18.28 13.85 3.27
C GLU A 311 -17.27 14.69 2.47
N GLU A 312 -15.99 14.66 2.87
CA GLU A 312 -14.91 15.36 2.18
C GLU A 312 -14.65 14.80 0.77
N ALA A 313 -15.01 13.55 0.52
CA ALA A 313 -14.84 12.88 -0.76
C ALA A 313 -16.08 12.94 -1.66
N LYS A 314 -17.16 13.62 -1.23
CA LYS A 314 -18.46 13.62 -1.95
C LYS A 314 -18.41 14.15 -3.38
N ASP A 315 -17.39 14.92 -3.74
CA ASP A 315 -17.20 15.40 -5.12
C ASP A 315 -16.89 14.26 -6.09
N LYS A 316 -16.50 13.08 -5.57
CA LYS A 316 -16.30 11.83 -6.32
C LYS A 316 -17.58 11.02 -6.49
N TRP A 317 -18.66 11.38 -5.79
CA TRP A 317 -19.91 10.63 -5.78
C TRP A 317 -20.86 11.10 -6.87
N SER A 318 -21.65 10.21 -7.41
CA SER A 318 -22.65 10.54 -8.43
C SER A 318 -23.86 9.60 -8.37
N ASN A 319 -24.87 9.87 -9.17
CA ASN A 319 -26.08 9.05 -9.30
C ASN A 319 -26.79 8.72 -7.95
N GLY A 320 -26.71 9.65 -6.99
CA GLY A 320 -27.37 9.46 -5.69
C GLY A 320 -26.63 8.54 -4.73
N PHE A 321 -25.34 8.22 -5.01
CA PHE A 321 -24.52 7.52 -4.03
C PHE A 321 -24.34 8.38 -2.76
N ASP A 322 -24.45 7.73 -1.60
CA ASP A 322 -24.16 8.34 -0.29
C ASP A 322 -23.19 7.44 0.47
N GLY A 323 -22.04 7.97 0.88
CA GLY A 323 -21.05 7.23 1.65
C GLY A 323 -21.59 6.67 2.97
N LYS A 324 -22.67 7.27 3.53
CA LYS A 324 -23.32 6.75 4.76
C LYS A 324 -24.00 5.40 4.58
N ASP A 325 -24.39 5.05 3.34
CA ASP A 325 -24.99 3.77 3.00
C ASP A 325 -23.93 2.68 2.79
N VAL A 326 -22.65 3.03 2.82
CA VAL A 326 -21.57 2.05 2.67
C VAL A 326 -21.37 1.29 3.97
N LYS A 327 -21.27 -0.03 3.83
CA LYS A 327 -20.89 -0.98 4.86
C LYS A 327 -19.65 -1.74 4.42
N THR A 328 -18.93 -2.33 5.37
CA THR A 328 -17.78 -3.15 5.09
C THR A 328 -17.76 -4.41 5.94
N THR A 329 -17.12 -5.44 5.41
CA THR A 329 -16.93 -6.73 6.07
C THR A 329 -15.79 -7.48 5.40
N ILE A 330 -15.29 -8.53 6.06
CA ILE A 330 -14.39 -9.49 5.42
C ILE A 330 -15.17 -10.42 4.48
N TYR A 331 -14.47 -11.28 3.75
CA TYR A 331 -15.07 -12.17 2.75
C TYR A 331 -15.85 -13.32 3.41
N PRO A 332 -16.79 -13.95 2.65
CA PRO A 332 -17.46 -15.16 3.06
C PRO A 332 -16.49 -16.25 3.53
N GLY A 333 -16.96 -17.11 4.43
CA GLY A 333 -16.14 -18.17 5.04
C GLY A 333 -15.16 -17.65 6.09
N ASN A 334 -15.39 -16.43 6.63
CA ASN A 334 -14.58 -15.75 7.63
C ASN A 334 -13.12 -15.55 7.15
N VAL A 335 -12.96 -15.04 5.93
CA VAL A 335 -11.67 -14.84 5.26
C VAL A 335 -11.35 -13.35 5.17
N ALA A 336 -10.16 -12.96 5.62
CA ALA A 336 -9.57 -11.64 5.42
C ALA A 336 -8.27 -11.75 4.62
N LEU A 337 -8.11 -10.92 3.58
CA LEU A 337 -6.85 -10.87 2.86
C LEU A 337 -5.89 -9.93 3.61
N ALA A 338 -5.01 -10.51 4.39
CA ALA A 338 -3.94 -9.82 5.11
C ALA A 338 -2.85 -10.84 5.42
N ASN A 339 -1.73 -10.75 4.74
CA ASN A 339 -0.65 -11.73 4.91
C ASN A 339 0.15 -11.45 6.20
N PRO A 340 0.07 -12.31 7.24
CA PRO A 340 0.87 -12.14 8.45
C PRO A 340 2.35 -12.54 8.23
N LYS A 341 2.68 -13.24 7.12
CA LYS A 341 4.02 -13.67 6.75
C LYS A 341 4.57 -12.78 5.63
N ALA A 342 4.78 -11.51 5.94
CA ALA A 342 5.29 -10.51 5.02
C ALA A 342 6.34 -9.63 5.70
N TYR A 343 7.14 -8.95 4.91
CA TYR A 343 8.02 -7.89 5.40
C TYR A 343 7.18 -6.70 5.89
N GLY A 344 7.68 -6.00 6.90
CA GLY A 344 7.11 -4.71 7.28
C GLY A 344 7.56 -3.58 6.35
N ASP A 345 7.57 -2.34 6.86
CA ASP A 345 7.67 -1.16 5.99
C ASP A 345 9.05 -0.93 5.36
N PHE A 346 10.12 -1.12 6.15
CA PHE A 346 11.46 -0.69 5.79
C PHE A 346 12.56 -1.69 6.22
N TRP A 347 13.66 -1.64 5.49
CA TRP A 347 14.93 -2.18 5.92
C TRP A 347 16.01 -1.10 5.90
N ILE A 348 17.10 -1.31 6.63
CA ILE A 348 18.24 -0.39 6.74
C ILE A 348 19.39 -0.91 5.87
N SER A 349 20.01 -0.02 5.09
CA SER A 349 21.18 -0.36 4.28
C SER A 349 22.45 -0.49 5.13
N ASN A 350 23.22 -1.55 4.90
CA ASN A 350 24.55 -1.71 5.51
C ASN A 350 25.56 -0.64 5.08
N ALA A 351 25.36 -0.03 3.90
CA ALA A 351 26.22 1.04 3.40
C ALA A 351 26.08 2.38 4.15
N ALA A 352 25.06 2.53 5.00
CA ALA A 352 24.86 3.71 5.81
C ALA A 352 25.94 3.86 6.91
N SER A 353 26.26 5.10 7.29
CA SER A 353 27.13 5.35 8.45
C SER A 353 26.46 4.92 9.76
N ASP A 354 27.25 4.71 10.81
CA ASP A 354 26.71 4.30 12.11
C ASP A 354 25.73 5.33 12.66
N GLU A 355 26.00 6.63 12.49
CA GLU A 355 25.09 7.70 12.91
C GLU A 355 23.78 7.68 12.11
N GLN A 356 23.85 7.38 10.82
CA GLN A 356 22.64 7.23 9.98
C GLN A 356 21.83 5.99 10.37
N LYS A 357 22.50 4.87 10.71
CA LYS A 357 21.83 3.67 11.21
C LYS A 357 21.11 3.93 12.54
N GLU A 358 21.76 4.67 13.47
CA GLU A 358 21.12 5.09 14.72
C GLU A 358 19.90 6.00 14.50
N ALA A 359 20.00 6.95 13.57
CA ALA A 359 18.88 7.80 13.21
C ALA A 359 17.73 6.97 12.57
N ALA A 360 18.06 5.99 11.72
CA ALA A 360 17.09 5.09 11.11
C ALA A 360 16.40 4.20 12.15
N LYS A 361 17.14 3.64 13.11
CA LYS A 361 16.58 2.89 14.24
C LYS A 361 15.62 3.76 15.06
N ALA A 362 16.01 4.99 15.35
CA ALA A 362 15.14 5.94 16.07
C ALA A 362 13.85 6.24 15.29
N PHE A 363 13.91 6.35 13.94
CA PHE A 363 12.74 6.54 13.11
C PHE A 363 11.84 5.31 13.10
N LEU A 364 12.40 4.10 12.94
CA LEU A 364 11.63 2.85 13.03
C LEU A 364 10.97 2.68 14.41
N ALA A 365 11.69 3.00 15.48
CA ALA A 365 11.15 2.93 16.85
C ALA A 365 10.03 3.95 17.07
N PHE A 366 10.18 5.17 16.55
CA PHE A 366 9.14 6.18 16.60
C PHE A 366 7.87 5.72 15.86
N ARG A 367 8.02 5.22 14.63
CA ARG A 367 6.91 4.69 13.83
C ARG A 367 6.20 3.52 14.50
N GLY A 368 6.97 2.66 15.20
CA GLY A 368 6.45 1.49 15.93
C GLY A 368 5.94 1.80 17.34
N SER A 369 5.98 3.04 17.80
CA SER A 369 5.39 3.39 19.09
C SER A 369 3.88 3.26 19.07
N LYS A 370 3.29 2.94 20.23
CA LYS A 370 1.83 2.76 20.38
C LYS A 370 1.05 3.95 19.82
N GLU A 371 1.48 5.16 20.16
CA GLU A 371 0.82 6.40 19.73
C GLU A 371 0.82 6.55 18.19
N GLU A 372 1.93 6.24 17.54
CA GLU A 372 2.04 6.34 16.08
C GLU A 372 1.28 5.19 15.38
N ILE A 373 1.24 4.00 15.96
CA ILE A 373 0.43 2.88 15.45
C ILE A 373 -1.07 3.18 15.59
N GLU A 374 -1.51 3.71 16.73
CA GLU A 374 -2.92 4.11 16.92
C GLU A 374 -3.31 5.23 15.92
N ALA A 375 -2.45 6.23 15.73
CA ALA A 375 -2.66 7.28 14.74
C ALA A 375 -2.71 6.73 13.31
N TYR A 376 -1.83 5.75 12.99
CA TYR A 376 -1.82 5.09 11.70
C TYR A 376 -3.13 4.34 11.43
N ILE A 377 -3.62 3.56 12.40
CA ILE A 377 -4.86 2.79 12.24
C ILE A 377 -6.07 3.73 12.06
N LEU A 378 -6.10 4.86 12.76
CA LEU A 378 -7.18 5.85 12.58
C LEU A 378 -7.18 6.51 11.19
N ALA A 379 -6.01 6.63 10.56
CA ALA A 379 -5.86 7.24 9.23
C ALA A 379 -6.04 6.24 8.08
N GLU A 380 -5.39 5.06 8.21
CA GLU A 380 -5.22 4.09 7.12
C GLU A 380 -6.03 2.79 7.36
N GLY A 381 -6.54 2.61 8.56
CA GLY A 381 -7.13 1.36 9.02
C GLY A 381 -6.12 0.27 9.32
N GLY A 382 -6.58 -0.81 9.88
CA GLY A 382 -5.76 -1.95 10.23
C GLY A 382 -6.08 -2.49 11.61
N ASN A 383 -5.38 -3.56 11.98
CA ASN A 383 -5.45 -4.20 13.29
C ASN A 383 -4.02 -4.48 13.79
N ALA A 384 -3.71 -4.05 15.01
CA ALA A 384 -2.44 -4.32 15.68
C ALA A 384 -2.69 -5.30 16.85
N PRO A 385 -2.65 -6.63 16.60
CA PRO A 385 -3.15 -7.64 17.54
C PRO A 385 -2.31 -7.71 18.84
N ASN A 386 -1.08 -7.23 18.83
CA ASN A 386 -0.15 -7.27 19.96
C ASN A 386 -0.07 -5.94 20.73
N ILE A 387 -0.94 -4.97 20.42
CA ILE A 387 -1.01 -3.68 21.13
C ILE A 387 -2.28 -3.62 21.96
N GLU A 388 -2.14 -3.37 23.26
CA GLU A 388 -3.25 -2.98 24.11
C GLU A 388 -3.60 -1.51 23.84
N HIS A 389 -4.68 -1.28 23.09
CA HIS A 389 -5.09 0.04 22.65
C HIS A 389 -5.60 0.94 23.78
N SER A 390 -5.41 2.26 23.62
CA SER A 390 -5.94 3.26 24.55
C SER A 390 -7.47 3.39 24.43
N GLU A 391 -8.14 3.80 25.51
CA GLU A 391 -9.59 4.09 25.49
C GLU A 391 -9.91 5.24 24.50
N ASP A 392 -9.05 6.24 24.40
CA ASP A 392 -9.20 7.36 23.47
C ASP A 392 -9.18 6.88 22.02
N PHE A 393 -8.22 6.02 21.67
CA PHE A 393 -8.16 5.40 20.35
C PHE A 393 -9.43 4.59 20.04
N LEU A 394 -9.85 3.71 20.96
CA LEU A 394 -11.03 2.88 20.76
C LEU A 394 -12.32 3.71 20.58
N ASN A 395 -12.42 4.85 21.26
CA ASN A 395 -13.54 5.77 21.09
C ASN A 395 -13.47 6.48 19.73
N LYS A 396 -12.31 6.96 19.32
CA LYS A 396 -12.12 7.57 17.99
C LYS A 396 -12.35 6.57 16.85
N LEU A 397 -11.91 5.32 16.99
CA LEU A 397 -12.16 4.28 15.99
C LEU A 397 -13.65 4.04 15.79
N LYS A 398 -14.45 4.05 16.88
CA LYS A 398 -15.91 3.94 16.82
C LYS A 398 -16.60 5.09 16.08
N GLU A 399 -16.00 6.29 16.11
CA GLU A 399 -16.49 7.45 15.35
C GLU A 399 -16.30 7.24 13.83
N ASN A 400 -15.24 6.52 13.42
CA ASN A 400 -15.06 6.08 12.03
C ASN A 400 -15.81 4.77 11.81
N ASN A 401 -17.09 4.88 11.46
CA ASN A 401 -17.99 3.73 11.34
C ASN A 401 -17.47 2.64 10.39
N ILE A 402 -16.86 3.01 9.27
CA ILE A 402 -16.34 2.06 8.27
C ILE A 402 -15.15 1.27 8.82
N LEU A 403 -14.13 1.95 9.35
CA LEU A 403 -12.97 1.27 9.92
C LEU A 403 -13.34 0.39 11.11
N TYR A 404 -14.26 0.89 11.96
CA TYR A 404 -14.78 0.12 13.08
C TYR A 404 -15.53 -1.13 12.64
N GLN A 405 -16.38 -1.05 11.62
CA GLN A 405 -17.09 -2.22 11.08
C GLN A 405 -16.12 -3.26 10.53
N LEU A 406 -15.08 -2.83 9.79
CA LEU A 406 -14.07 -3.75 9.25
C LEU A 406 -13.31 -4.46 10.37
N ASP A 407 -12.91 -3.74 11.42
CA ASP A 407 -12.27 -4.31 12.60
C ASP A 407 -13.20 -5.33 13.27
N GLN A 408 -14.45 -4.98 13.54
CA GLN A 408 -15.44 -5.85 14.18
C GLN A 408 -15.92 -7.03 13.31
N SER A 409 -15.65 -6.98 12.01
CA SER A 409 -15.94 -8.12 11.13
C SER A 409 -14.95 -9.29 11.31
N MET A 410 -13.80 -9.07 11.94
CA MET A 410 -12.81 -10.09 12.26
C MET A 410 -13.04 -10.67 13.67
N ASN A 411 -12.63 -11.92 13.86
CA ASN A 411 -12.69 -12.62 15.15
C ASN A 411 -11.50 -13.61 15.27
N ALA A 412 -11.43 -14.35 16.37
CA ALA A 412 -10.33 -15.29 16.62
C ALA A 412 -10.25 -16.44 15.59
N ASP A 413 -11.35 -16.74 14.89
CA ASP A 413 -11.41 -17.80 13.87
C ASP A 413 -11.20 -17.25 12.45
N THR A 414 -10.92 -15.96 12.30
CA THR A 414 -10.70 -15.34 10.99
C THR A 414 -9.47 -15.94 10.31
N LYS A 415 -9.67 -16.40 9.08
CA LYS A 415 -8.61 -16.93 8.23
C LYS A 415 -7.91 -15.78 7.52
N PHE A 416 -6.71 -15.45 7.98
CA PHE A 416 -5.85 -14.48 7.29
C PHE A 416 -5.08 -15.16 6.17
N VAL A 417 -5.18 -14.64 4.96
CA VAL A 417 -4.57 -15.22 3.77
C VAL A 417 -3.86 -14.16 2.92
N ALA A 418 -2.83 -14.60 2.21
CA ALA A 418 -2.11 -13.80 1.25
C ALA A 418 -2.98 -13.44 0.04
N THR A 419 -2.69 -12.30 -0.60
CA THR A 419 -3.28 -11.91 -1.88
C THR A 419 -2.63 -12.64 -3.05
N LEU A 420 -3.22 -12.56 -4.25
CA LEU A 420 -2.56 -13.09 -5.46
C LEU A 420 -1.24 -12.37 -5.76
N GLY A 421 -1.14 -11.07 -5.51
CA GLY A 421 0.10 -10.31 -5.65
C GLY A 421 1.24 -10.85 -4.77
N ASP A 422 0.90 -11.41 -3.60
CA ASP A 422 1.89 -12.01 -2.72
C ASP A 422 2.45 -13.34 -3.24
N ILE A 423 1.66 -14.10 -4.00
CA ILE A 423 2.01 -15.47 -4.42
C ILE A 423 2.38 -15.60 -5.90
N LEU A 424 1.92 -14.70 -6.77
CA LEU A 424 2.28 -14.71 -8.19
C LEU A 424 3.64 -14.03 -8.42
N PRO A 425 4.41 -14.44 -9.45
CA PRO A 425 5.51 -13.62 -9.97
C PRO A 425 5.00 -12.24 -10.40
N ALA A 426 5.78 -11.19 -10.16
CA ALA A 426 5.36 -9.80 -10.39
C ALA A 426 4.80 -9.55 -11.81
N SER A 427 5.50 -10.03 -12.86
CA SER A 427 5.02 -9.87 -14.24
C SER A 427 3.67 -10.55 -14.51
N VAL A 428 3.37 -11.64 -13.79
CA VAL A 428 2.08 -12.34 -13.91
C VAL A 428 1.00 -11.58 -13.16
N ALA A 429 1.28 -11.15 -11.93
CA ALA A 429 0.34 -10.39 -11.10
C ALA A 429 0.00 -9.02 -11.71
N ASP A 430 1.01 -8.29 -12.16
CA ASP A 430 0.85 -6.89 -12.58
C ASP A 430 0.32 -6.75 -14.02
N THR A 431 0.45 -7.80 -14.85
CA THR A 431 0.16 -7.65 -16.26
C THR A 431 -0.61 -8.83 -16.88
N GLU A 432 -0.10 -10.05 -16.75
CA GLU A 432 -0.62 -11.17 -17.54
C GLU A 432 -1.97 -11.66 -17.01
N PHE A 433 -2.21 -11.59 -15.71
CA PHE A 433 -3.51 -11.93 -15.11
C PHE A 433 -4.62 -11.05 -15.67
N GLY A 434 -4.45 -9.72 -15.65
CA GLY A 434 -5.43 -8.77 -16.19
C GLY A 434 -5.72 -8.98 -17.67
N LYS A 435 -4.69 -9.23 -18.48
CA LYS A 435 -4.83 -9.49 -19.93
C LYS A 435 -5.67 -10.74 -20.27
N LEU A 436 -5.72 -11.73 -19.39
CA LEU A 436 -6.46 -12.97 -19.62
C LEU A 436 -7.93 -12.86 -19.20
N LEU A 437 -8.31 -11.97 -18.29
CA LEU A 437 -9.68 -11.86 -17.78
C LEU A 437 -10.75 -11.59 -18.85
N PRO A 438 -10.55 -10.71 -19.84
CA PRO A 438 -11.52 -10.54 -20.92
C PRO A 438 -11.82 -11.83 -21.69
N LYS A 439 -10.81 -12.70 -21.87
CA LYS A 439 -10.98 -13.99 -22.54
C LYS A 439 -11.75 -15.01 -21.68
N LEU A 440 -11.71 -14.86 -20.37
CA LEU A 440 -12.52 -15.65 -19.43
C LEU A 440 -13.98 -15.17 -19.47
N ILE A 441 -14.20 -13.85 -19.58
CA ILE A 441 -15.55 -13.24 -19.65
C ILE A 441 -16.28 -13.68 -20.95
N ASP A 442 -15.62 -13.64 -22.10
CA ASP A 442 -16.21 -13.95 -23.40
C ASP A 442 -16.19 -15.45 -23.76
N ASN A 443 -15.77 -16.31 -22.84
CA ASN A 443 -15.60 -17.77 -23.01
C ASN A 443 -14.56 -18.17 -24.07
N SER A 444 -13.65 -17.28 -24.49
CA SER A 444 -12.52 -17.65 -25.36
C SER A 444 -11.51 -18.54 -24.62
N LEU A 445 -11.52 -18.54 -23.29
CA LEU A 445 -10.80 -19.48 -22.44
C LEU A 445 -11.76 -20.11 -21.42
N THR A 446 -11.63 -21.43 -21.23
CA THR A 446 -12.21 -22.11 -20.07
C THR A 446 -11.37 -21.83 -18.82
N PRO A 447 -11.87 -22.10 -17.60
CA PRO A 447 -11.08 -21.99 -16.38
C PRO A 447 -9.77 -22.79 -16.43
N GLU A 448 -9.79 -24.00 -16.99
CA GLU A 448 -8.60 -24.83 -17.15
C GLU A 448 -7.60 -24.20 -18.14
N GLN A 449 -8.10 -23.70 -19.28
CA GLN A 449 -7.27 -23.02 -20.27
C GLN A 449 -6.67 -21.71 -19.72
N PHE A 450 -7.44 -20.97 -18.91
CA PHE A 450 -6.96 -19.79 -18.24
C PHE A 450 -5.80 -20.11 -17.29
N CYS A 451 -5.96 -21.13 -16.44
CA CYS A 451 -4.91 -21.59 -15.53
C CYS A 451 -3.67 -22.10 -16.30
N ALA A 452 -3.87 -22.80 -17.42
CA ALA A 452 -2.77 -23.28 -18.27
C ALA A 452 -1.99 -22.12 -18.92
N GLU A 453 -2.69 -21.12 -19.47
CA GLU A 453 -2.03 -19.93 -20.04
C GLU A 453 -1.30 -19.12 -18.97
N LEU A 454 -1.89 -18.95 -17.77
CA LEU A 454 -1.26 -18.26 -16.66
C LEU A 454 0.01 -19.01 -16.20
N THR A 455 -0.06 -20.35 -16.11
CA THR A 455 1.10 -21.21 -15.79
C THR A 455 2.21 -21.02 -16.82
N LYS A 456 1.86 -21.03 -18.11
CA LYS A 456 2.84 -20.77 -19.17
C LYS A 456 3.52 -19.42 -19.02
N LYS A 457 2.77 -18.35 -18.71
CA LYS A 457 3.31 -17.02 -18.46
C LYS A 457 4.24 -16.97 -17.24
N ALA A 458 3.88 -17.66 -16.18
CA ALA A 458 4.75 -17.78 -15.01
C ALA A 458 6.06 -18.51 -15.34
N GLN A 459 6.00 -19.60 -16.11
CA GLN A 459 7.21 -20.33 -16.52
C GLN A 459 8.10 -19.50 -17.48
N GLU A 460 7.50 -18.68 -18.37
CA GLU A 460 8.24 -17.71 -19.20
C GLU A 460 8.97 -16.67 -18.33
N ALA A 461 8.36 -16.21 -17.24
CA ALA A 461 8.94 -15.23 -16.31
C ALA A 461 10.04 -15.83 -15.41
N LYS A 462 10.17 -17.15 -15.34
CA LYS A 462 11.21 -17.84 -14.54
C LYS A 462 12.56 -17.91 -15.24
N GLN A 463 12.56 -17.75 -16.57
CA GLN A 463 13.77 -17.80 -17.41
C GLN A 463 14.48 -16.45 -17.46
#